data_a57ba4d70712312aefb9900751717bed
#
_entry.id   a57ba4d70712312aefb9900751717bed
#
_cell.length_a   1.000
_cell.length_b   1.000
_cell.length_c   1.000
_cell.angle_alpha   90.00
_cell.angle_beta   90.00
_cell.angle_gamma   90.00
#
_symmetry.space_group_name_H-M   'P 1'
#
loop_
_entity.id
_entity.type
_entity.pdbx_description
1 polymer ?
#
loop_
_entity_poly.entity_id
_entity_poly.type
_entity_poly.pdbx_seq_one_letter_code
_entity_poly.pdbx_strand_id
1 'polypeptide(L)'
;MAVRITVVLTASTQQHRLENDVAVIEGIGAREILDSRGNPTVEVEVVLEDGTAARASVPSGASTGAFEAVERRDGDKGRYLGKGVQDAVDAVVEQIAPELIGEEADDQRYIDQAMIDLDGTPNKGKLGANAILGVSLAVAKAAAKYADLPLYKYLGGPNAHVLPVPMMNILNGGSHADSNVDIQEFMIAPIG
;
A
#
# COMPACT_ATOMS: atom_id res chain seq x y z
N MET A 1 11.24 18.02 14.83
CA MET A 1 11.12 16.56 14.79
C MET A 1 11.59 16.13 13.41
N ALA A 2 12.77 15.52 13.29
CA ALA A 2 13.35 15.20 11.99
C ALA A 2 12.74 13.88 11.47
N VAL A 3 12.14 13.91 10.30
CA VAL A 3 11.68 12.70 9.59
C VAL A 3 12.93 11.99 9.09
N ARG A 4 13.22 10.83 9.65
CA ARG A 4 14.34 9.99 9.20
C ARG A 4 13.85 9.14 8.03
N ILE A 5 14.23 9.54 6.81
CA ILE A 5 14.04 8.71 5.60
C ILE A 5 15.29 7.82 5.52
N THR A 6 15.13 6.54 5.80
CA THR A 6 16.20 5.55 5.54
C THR A 6 15.92 4.95 4.18
N VAL A 7 16.64 5.40 3.17
CA VAL A 7 16.69 4.75 1.85
C VAL A 7 17.91 3.85 1.87
N VAL A 8 17.71 2.55 1.76
CA VAL A 8 18.82 1.61 1.56
C VAL A 8 19.09 1.57 0.06
N LEU A 9 20.12 2.30 -0.37
CA LEU A 9 20.66 2.22 -1.74
C LEU A 9 21.82 1.23 -1.75
N THR A 10 21.69 0.16 -2.49
CA THR A 10 22.85 -0.67 -2.86
C THR A 10 23.44 -0.09 -4.13
N ALA A 11 24.68 0.40 -4.04
CA ALA A 11 25.44 0.87 -5.21
C ALA A 11 25.82 -0.33 -6.08
N SER A 12 25.02 -0.67 -7.08
CA SER A 12 25.42 -1.56 -8.16
C SER A 12 25.72 -0.76 -9.43
N THR A 13 26.82 -1.09 -9.99
CA THR A 13 27.61 -0.45 -11.04
C THR A 13 26.82 -0.34 -12.35
N GLN A 14 26.91 0.81 -12.97
CA GLN A 14 26.40 1.24 -14.27
C GLN A 14 26.95 0.43 -15.47
N GLN A 15 26.78 -0.88 -15.52
CA GLN A 15 27.36 -1.68 -16.63
C GLN A 15 26.45 -2.74 -17.27
N HIS A 16 25.12 -2.74 -17.01
CA HIS A 16 24.19 -3.69 -17.66
C HIS A 16 22.99 -3.00 -18.32
N ARG A 17 23.26 -2.09 -19.22
CA ARG A 17 22.21 -1.37 -19.96
C ARG A 17 22.04 -1.86 -21.41
N LEU A 18 21.98 -3.15 -21.68
CA LEU A 18 21.68 -3.66 -23.04
C LEU A 18 21.10 -5.09 -23.12
N GLU A 19 20.73 -5.78 -22.05
CA GLU A 19 20.27 -7.18 -22.24
C GLU A 19 18.90 -7.58 -21.66
N ASN A 20 18.32 -6.83 -20.73
CA ASN A 20 16.91 -7.09 -20.31
C ASN A 20 16.26 -5.79 -19.89
N ASP A 21 15.20 -5.41 -20.60
CA ASP A 21 14.34 -4.26 -20.28
C ASP A 21 13.36 -4.67 -19.16
N VAL A 22 13.89 -4.91 -17.95
CA VAL A 22 13.14 -5.42 -16.80
C VAL A 22 13.06 -4.35 -15.73
N ALA A 23 11.87 -4.20 -15.14
CA ALA A 23 11.57 -3.23 -14.09
C ALA A 23 12.08 -3.69 -12.72
N VAL A 24 13.39 -3.71 -12.48
CA VAL A 24 14.00 -4.21 -11.23
C VAL A 24 13.84 -3.20 -10.09
N ILE A 25 13.48 -3.66 -8.92
CA ILE A 25 13.35 -2.85 -7.69
C ILE A 25 14.74 -2.55 -7.14
N GLU A 26 15.14 -1.27 -7.15
CA GLU A 26 16.39 -0.78 -6.57
C GLU A 26 16.25 -0.46 -5.08
N GLY A 27 15.08 0.07 -4.68
CA GLY A 27 14.86 0.47 -3.30
C GLY A 27 13.39 0.58 -2.92
N ILE A 28 13.13 0.30 -1.64
CA ILE A 28 11.82 0.46 -1.00
C ILE A 28 12.02 1.24 0.29
N GLY A 29 11.25 2.31 0.46
CA GLY A 29 11.20 3.13 1.67
C GLY A 29 9.79 3.30 2.17
N ALA A 30 9.62 3.53 3.47
CA ALA A 30 8.32 3.80 4.06
C ALA A 30 8.39 4.93 5.08
N ARG A 31 7.24 5.56 5.32
CA ARG A 31 7.08 6.59 6.35
C ARG A 31 5.66 6.61 6.89
N GLU A 32 5.54 7.09 8.11
CA GLU A 32 4.24 7.44 8.68
C GLU A 32 3.80 8.80 8.16
N ILE A 33 2.55 8.88 7.70
CA ILE A 33 1.85 10.11 7.30
C ILE A 33 0.51 10.20 8.02
N LEU A 34 -0.18 11.32 7.90
CA LEU A 34 -1.54 11.47 8.45
C LEU A 34 -2.59 11.33 7.35
N ASP A 35 -3.65 10.60 7.65
CA ASP A 35 -4.84 10.51 6.79
C ASP A 35 -5.71 11.77 6.89
N SER A 36 -6.82 11.82 6.14
CA SER A 36 -7.75 12.96 6.13
C SER A 36 -8.46 13.21 7.46
N ARG A 37 -8.41 12.24 8.40
CA ARG A 37 -8.97 12.33 9.75
C ARG A 37 -7.91 12.68 10.80
N GLY A 38 -6.65 12.88 10.37
CA GLY A 38 -5.52 13.13 11.26
C GLY A 38 -5.00 11.87 11.98
N ASN A 39 -5.36 10.66 11.54
CA ASN A 39 -4.81 9.42 12.06
C ASN A 39 -3.57 9.02 11.27
N PRO A 40 -2.55 8.44 11.92
CA PRO A 40 -1.39 7.88 11.23
C PRO A 40 -1.76 6.77 10.26
N THR A 41 -1.09 6.78 9.10
CA THR A 41 -1.09 5.69 8.13
C THR A 41 0.28 5.55 7.46
N VAL A 42 0.49 4.46 6.71
CA VAL A 42 1.75 4.14 6.03
C VAL A 42 1.74 4.72 4.62
N GLU A 43 2.83 5.36 4.22
CA GLU A 43 3.14 5.65 2.83
C GLU A 43 4.42 4.91 2.45
N VAL A 44 4.41 4.19 1.33
CA VAL A 44 5.55 3.47 0.77
C VAL A 44 6.00 4.12 -0.52
N GLU A 45 7.29 4.21 -0.72
CA GLU A 45 7.94 4.64 -1.96
C GLU A 45 8.79 3.49 -2.52
N VAL A 46 8.64 3.20 -3.81
CA VAL A 46 9.43 2.22 -4.54
C VAL A 46 10.20 2.96 -5.63
N VAL A 47 11.49 2.62 -5.77
CA VAL A 47 12.38 3.13 -6.81
C VAL A 47 12.89 1.95 -7.62
N LEU A 48 12.85 2.06 -8.95
CA LEU A 48 13.39 1.07 -9.89
C LEU A 48 14.80 1.47 -10.36
N GLU A 49 15.57 0.54 -10.90
CA GLU A 49 16.96 0.76 -11.34
C GLU A 49 17.11 1.86 -12.41
N ASP A 50 16.07 2.11 -13.22
CA ASP A 50 16.06 3.20 -14.19
C ASP A 50 15.78 4.58 -13.58
N GLY A 51 15.55 4.65 -12.26
CA GLY A 51 15.17 5.85 -11.52
C GLY A 51 13.66 6.13 -11.51
N THR A 52 12.84 5.28 -12.12
CA THR A 52 11.39 5.38 -11.99
C THR A 52 10.98 5.21 -10.53
N ALA A 53 10.23 6.16 -10.00
CA ALA A 53 9.77 6.11 -8.61
C ALA A 53 8.25 6.31 -8.51
N ALA A 54 7.62 5.59 -7.58
CA ALA A 54 6.20 5.74 -7.28
C ALA A 54 5.91 5.60 -5.78
N ARG A 55 4.80 6.19 -5.36
CA ARG A 55 4.35 6.18 -3.96
C ARG A 55 2.92 5.69 -3.84
N ALA A 56 2.65 5.03 -2.73
CA ALA A 56 1.31 4.65 -2.33
C ALA A 56 1.09 4.90 -0.85
N SER A 57 0.02 5.62 -0.53
CA SER A 57 -0.45 5.81 0.84
C SER A 57 -1.56 4.79 1.11
N VAL A 58 -1.49 4.11 2.23
CA VAL A 58 -2.44 3.04 2.58
C VAL A 58 -3.74 3.65 3.10
N PRO A 59 -4.90 3.32 2.53
CA PRO A 59 -6.18 3.73 3.09
C PRO A 59 -6.45 2.95 4.39
N SER A 60 -6.96 3.64 5.41
CA SER A 60 -7.37 3.04 6.67
C SER A 60 -8.89 3.15 6.83
N GLY A 61 -9.56 2.03 7.15
CA GLY A 61 -10.99 2.00 7.38
C GLY A 61 -11.40 2.63 8.71
N ALA A 62 -12.69 2.97 8.83
CA ALA A 62 -13.28 3.45 10.09
C ALA A 62 -13.82 2.31 10.95
N SER A 63 -14.14 1.18 10.35
CA SER A 63 -14.67 -0.04 10.99
C SER A 63 -13.80 -1.23 10.60
N THR A 64 -13.85 -2.30 11.40
CA THR A 64 -13.13 -3.56 11.15
C THR A 64 -14.10 -4.72 11.20
N GLY A 65 -13.93 -5.71 10.31
CA GLY A 65 -14.65 -6.97 10.30
C GLY A 65 -13.86 -8.10 10.97
N ALA A 66 -14.55 -9.12 11.43
CA ALA A 66 -13.91 -10.26 12.11
C ALA A 66 -12.97 -11.09 11.21
N PHE A 67 -13.13 -10.99 9.91
CA PHE A 67 -12.35 -11.74 8.91
C PHE A 67 -11.38 -10.86 8.12
N GLU A 68 -11.25 -9.59 8.47
CA GLU A 68 -10.29 -8.69 7.83
C GLU A 68 -8.86 -9.02 8.24
N ALA A 69 -7.92 -8.71 7.36
CA ALA A 69 -6.51 -8.74 7.68
C ALA A 69 -6.16 -7.64 8.72
N VAL A 70 -5.16 -7.91 9.53
CA VAL A 70 -4.78 -7.04 10.66
C VAL A 70 -4.05 -5.80 10.17
N GLU A 71 -4.59 -4.63 10.44
CA GLU A 71 -3.86 -3.38 10.35
C GLU A 71 -2.94 -3.25 11.57
N ARG A 72 -1.62 -3.23 11.35
CA ARG A 72 -0.65 -3.16 12.43
C ARG A 72 -0.57 -1.75 12.99
N ARG A 73 -0.79 -1.62 14.29
CA ARG A 73 -0.71 -0.38 15.07
C ARG A 73 0.25 -0.56 16.24
N ASP A 74 0.98 0.50 16.60
CA ASP A 74 2.02 0.45 17.65
C ASP A 74 1.42 0.22 19.05
N GLY A 75 0.18 0.64 19.28
CA GLY A 75 -0.49 0.51 20.58
C GLY A 75 0.03 1.46 21.69
N ASP A 76 1.06 2.25 21.42
CA ASP A 76 1.59 3.24 22.35
C ASP A 76 0.60 4.40 22.53
N LYS A 77 -0.09 4.43 23.67
CA LYS A 77 -1.07 5.47 23.98
C LYS A 77 -0.49 6.88 24.12
N GLY A 78 0.82 7.00 24.34
CA GLY A 78 1.53 8.27 24.39
C GLY A 78 1.72 8.90 23.01
N ARG A 79 1.52 8.11 21.94
CA ARG A 79 1.68 8.54 20.56
C ARG A 79 0.41 8.25 19.76
N TYR A 80 -0.24 9.30 19.25
CA TYR A 80 -1.50 9.21 18.49
C TYR A 80 -2.59 8.33 19.15
N LEU A 81 -2.66 8.31 20.49
CA LEU A 81 -3.61 7.50 21.25
C LEU A 81 -3.53 5.98 20.95
N GLY A 82 -2.34 5.48 20.60
CA GLY A 82 -2.11 4.08 20.25
C GLY A 82 -2.26 3.77 18.76
N LYS A 83 -2.57 4.78 17.93
CA LYS A 83 -2.80 4.60 16.48
C LYS A 83 -1.55 4.78 15.62
N GLY A 84 -0.35 4.96 16.20
CA GLY A 84 0.91 5.01 15.46
C GLY A 84 1.10 3.78 14.58
N VAL A 85 1.89 3.92 13.50
CA VAL A 85 2.17 2.85 12.52
C VAL A 85 3.68 2.65 12.30
N GLN A 86 4.49 3.05 13.27
CA GLN A 86 5.95 2.93 13.17
C GLN A 86 6.38 1.48 13.02
N ASP A 87 5.76 0.55 13.77
CA ASP A 87 6.01 -0.88 13.63
C ASP A 87 5.74 -1.43 12.23
N ALA A 88 4.73 -0.87 11.52
CA ALA A 88 4.44 -1.25 10.15
C ALA A 88 5.45 -0.62 9.16
N VAL A 89 5.91 0.61 9.43
CA VAL A 89 6.99 1.26 8.67
C VAL A 89 8.28 0.46 8.83
N ASP A 90 8.64 0.06 10.04
CA ASP A 90 9.83 -0.75 10.31
C ASP A 90 9.74 -2.13 9.65
N ALA A 91 8.55 -2.75 9.62
CA ALA A 91 8.32 -4.00 8.90
C ALA A 91 8.57 -3.86 7.39
N VAL A 92 8.19 -2.75 6.77
CA VAL A 92 8.49 -2.48 5.36
C VAL A 92 10.00 -2.35 5.16
N VAL A 93 10.69 -1.53 5.96
CA VAL A 93 12.10 -1.19 5.74
C VAL A 93 13.04 -2.32 6.12
N GLU A 94 12.75 -3.04 7.23
CA GLU A 94 13.68 -4.01 7.80
C GLU A 94 13.40 -5.46 7.37
N GLN A 95 12.17 -5.76 6.93
CA GLN A 95 11.78 -7.13 6.60
C GLN A 95 11.35 -7.28 5.13
N ILE A 96 10.46 -6.42 4.62
CA ILE A 96 9.94 -6.55 3.25
C ILE A 96 10.95 -6.04 2.22
N ALA A 97 11.56 -4.87 2.43
CA ALA A 97 12.48 -4.28 1.46
C ALA A 97 13.69 -5.19 1.16
N PRO A 98 14.37 -5.82 2.15
CA PRO A 98 15.46 -6.74 1.87
C PRO A 98 15.07 -7.97 1.05
N GLU A 99 13.82 -8.42 1.13
CA GLU A 99 13.30 -9.57 0.37
C GLU A 99 13.00 -9.22 -1.08
N LEU A 100 12.59 -7.98 -1.35
CA LEU A 100 12.08 -7.57 -2.66
C LEU A 100 13.07 -6.74 -3.50
N ILE A 101 14.15 -6.22 -2.91
CA ILE A 101 15.20 -5.52 -3.66
C ILE A 101 15.90 -6.51 -4.59
N GLY A 102 15.96 -6.17 -5.88
CA GLY A 102 16.50 -7.02 -6.95
C GLY A 102 15.44 -7.84 -7.69
N GLU A 103 14.19 -7.85 -7.22
CA GLU A 103 13.08 -8.54 -7.86
C GLU A 103 12.41 -7.68 -8.94
N GLU A 104 11.71 -8.33 -9.87
CA GLU A 104 11.02 -7.71 -11.00
C GLU A 104 9.69 -7.09 -10.54
N ALA A 105 9.55 -5.77 -10.64
CA ALA A 105 8.35 -5.05 -10.20
C ALA A 105 7.10 -5.34 -11.06
N ASP A 106 7.25 -5.88 -12.25
CA ASP A 106 6.14 -6.26 -13.14
C ASP A 106 5.60 -7.67 -12.86
N ASP A 107 6.31 -8.52 -12.09
CA ASP A 107 5.74 -9.75 -11.53
C ASP A 107 5.00 -9.49 -10.22
N GLN A 108 3.88 -8.76 -10.31
CA GLN A 108 3.04 -8.43 -9.14
C GLN A 108 2.62 -9.67 -8.33
N ARG A 109 2.40 -10.79 -9.00
CA ARG A 109 1.98 -12.02 -8.29
C ARG A 109 3.07 -12.59 -7.42
N TYR A 110 4.29 -12.59 -7.91
CA TYR A 110 5.45 -12.99 -7.14
C TYR A 110 5.67 -12.05 -5.94
N ILE A 111 5.68 -10.73 -6.20
CA ILE A 111 5.84 -9.72 -5.15
C ILE A 111 4.82 -9.88 -4.02
N ASP A 112 3.54 -10.01 -4.37
CA ASP A 112 2.48 -10.18 -3.38
C ASP A 112 2.61 -11.50 -2.62
N GLN A 113 2.96 -12.60 -3.31
CA GLN A 113 3.12 -13.90 -2.69
C GLN A 113 4.33 -13.94 -1.76
N ALA A 114 5.47 -13.36 -2.16
CA ALA A 114 6.66 -13.27 -1.33
C ALA A 114 6.37 -12.55 0.01
N MET A 115 5.63 -11.45 -0.01
CA MET A 115 5.21 -10.77 1.21
C MET A 115 4.24 -11.59 2.07
N ILE A 116 3.32 -12.33 1.46
CA ILE A 116 2.37 -13.21 2.16
C ILE A 116 3.13 -14.35 2.85
N ASP A 117 4.09 -14.96 2.15
CA ASP A 117 4.91 -16.06 2.67
C ASP A 117 5.85 -15.56 3.79
N LEU A 118 6.41 -14.36 3.66
CA LEU A 118 7.23 -13.71 4.68
C LEU A 118 6.43 -13.42 5.96
N ASP A 119 5.17 -13.00 5.82
CA ASP A 119 4.25 -12.84 6.95
C ASP A 119 3.91 -14.19 7.59
N GLY A 120 3.54 -15.18 6.80
CA GLY A 120 3.26 -16.55 7.22
C GLY A 120 2.03 -16.72 8.11
N THR A 121 1.24 -15.66 8.34
CA THR A 121 0.01 -15.72 9.14
C THR A 121 -1.24 -15.61 8.26
N PRO A 122 -2.37 -16.25 8.62
CA PRO A 122 -3.56 -16.25 7.79
C PRO A 122 -4.20 -14.86 7.64
N ASN A 123 -3.94 -13.95 8.59
CA ASN A 123 -4.53 -12.61 8.66
C ASN A 123 -3.51 -11.47 8.52
N LYS A 124 -2.29 -11.76 8.07
CA LYS A 124 -1.19 -10.78 7.91
C LYS A 124 -0.84 -10.05 9.21
N GLY A 125 -0.92 -10.77 10.33
CA GLY A 125 -0.75 -10.19 11.66
C GLY A 125 0.72 -9.92 12.04
N LYS A 126 1.70 -10.54 11.36
CA LYS A 126 3.13 -10.37 11.67
C LYS A 126 3.68 -9.07 11.09
N LEU A 127 3.54 -8.86 9.81
CA LEU A 127 4.02 -7.65 9.11
C LEU A 127 2.99 -6.52 9.18
N GLY A 128 1.72 -6.86 9.13
CA GLY A 128 0.61 -5.95 9.03
C GLY A 128 0.07 -5.81 7.61
N ALA A 129 -1.25 -5.87 7.44
CA ALA A 129 -1.88 -5.69 6.14
C ALA A 129 -1.57 -4.32 5.52
N ASN A 130 -1.42 -3.28 6.34
CA ASN A 130 -1.03 -1.94 5.91
C ASN A 130 0.41 -1.90 5.34
N ALA A 131 1.37 -2.59 5.93
CA ALA A 131 2.72 -2.70 5.40
C ALA A 131 2.71 -3.42 4.03
N ILE A 132 2.09 -4.60 3.95
CA ILE A 132 2.00 -5.41 2.73
C ILE A 132 1.27 -4.65 1.61
N LEU A 133 0.10 -4.06 1.91
CA LEU A 133 -0.68 -3.32 0.92
C LEU A 133 0.06 -2.08 0.41
N GLY A 134 0.77 -1.38 1.30
CA GLY A 134 1.57 -0.21 0.92
C GLY A 134 2.62 -0.54 -0.13
N VAL A 135 3.37 -1.62 0.07
CA VAL A 135 4.38 -2.10 -0.89
C VAL A 135 3.72 -2.58 -2.18
N SER A 136 2.70 -3.44 -2.10
CA SER A 136 1.98 -3.95 -3.28
C SER A 136 1.47 -2.83 -4.18
N LEU A 137 0.83 -1.81 -3.60
CA LEU A 137 0.34 -0.65 -4.36
C LEU A 137 1.46 0.21 -4.94
N ALA A 138 2.56 0.40 -4.22
CA ALA A 138 3.68 1.22 -4.68
C ALA A 138 4.41 0.52 -5.85
N VAL A 139 4.62 -0.80 -5.76
CA VAL A 139 5.20 -1.62 -6.84
C VAL A 139 4.33 -1.57 -8.09
N ALA A 140 3.01 -1.81 -7.98
CA ALA A 140 2.09 -1.72 -9.12
C ALA A 140 2.14 -0.35 -9.82
N LYS A 141 2.24 0.73 -9.04
CA LYS A 141 2.35 2.09 -9.58
C LYS A 141 3.71 2.34 -10.25
N ALA A 142 4.79 1.83 -9.68
CA ALA A 142 6.13 1.94 -10.26
C ALA A 142 6.20 1.19 -11.59
N ALA A 143 5.73 -0.06 -11.64
CA ALA A 143 5.68 -0.88 -12.84
C ALA A 143 4.78 -0.25 -13.93
N ALA A 144 3.62 0.28 -13.57
CA ALA A 144 2.76 1.01 -14.51
C ALA A 144 3.47 2.24 -15.10
N LYS A 145 4.18 3.00 -14.27
CA LYS A 145 4.93 4.18 -14.70
C LYS A 145 6.13 3.79 -15.57
N TYR A 146 6.83 2.72 -15.23
CA TYR A 146 7.90 2.15 -16.05
C TYR A 146 7.42 1.76 -17.45
N ALA A 147 6.22 1.13 -17.53
CA ALA A 147 5.58 0.76 -18.78
C ALA A 147 4.94 1.94 -19.56
N ASP A 148 5.07 3.19 -19.06
CA ASP A 148 4.42 4.39 -19.60
C ASP A 148 2.89 4.24 -19.75
N LEU A 149 2.26 3.55 -18.79
CA LEU A 149 0.83 3.32 -18.74
C LEU A 149 0.19 3.95 -17.49
N PRO A 150 -1.01 4.51 -17.61
CA PRO A 150 -1.79 4.82 -16.41
C PRO A 150 -2.18 3.53 -15.69
N LEU A 151 -2.19 3.57 -14.35
CA LEU A 151 -2.39 2.38 -13.50
C LEU A 151 -3.64 1.56 -13.90
N TYR A 152 -4.75 2.21 -14.24
CA TYR A 152 -5.98 1.50 -14.63
C TYR A 152 -5.81 0.65 -15.90
N LYS A 153 -4.99 1.12 -16.85
CA LYS A 153 -4.67 0.34 -18.06
C LYS A 153 -3.68 -0.77 -17.80
N TYR A 154 -2.68 -0.49 -16.95
CA TYR A 154 -1.70 -1.48 -16.53
C TYR A 154 -2.37 -2.68 -15.86
N LEU A 155 -3.27 -2.43 -14.91
CA LEU A 155 -3.99 -3.47 -14.18
C LEU A 155 -5.12 -4.12 -14.98
N GLY A 156 -5.88 -3.32 -15.74
CA GLY A 156 -7.10 -3.78 -16.41
C GLY A 156 -6.93 -4.16 -17.87
N GLY A 157 -5.75 -3.91 -18.45
CA GLY A 157 -5.46 -4.21 -19.85
C GLY A 157 -6.18 -3.29 -20.86
N PRO A 158 -6.19 -3.66 -22.16
CA PRO A 158 -6.67 -2.79 -23.22
C PRO A 158 -8.18 -2.48 -23.14
N ASN A 159 -8.96 -3.29 -22.44
CA ASN A 159 -10.40 -3.11 -22.28
C ASN A 159 -10.81 -2.35 -21.02
N ALA A 160 -9.87 -1.83 -20.25
CA ALA A 160 -10.13 -1.07 -19.03
C ALA A 160 -10.61 0.35 -19.34
N HIS A 161 -11.80 0.50 -19.90
CA HIS A 161 -12.40 1.79 -20.27
C HIS A 161 -13.86 1.94 -19.79
N VAL A 162 -14.41 0.90 -19.16
CA VAL A 162 -15.78 0.93 -18.62
C VAL A 162 -15.75 1.42 -17.20
N LEU A 163 -16.41 2.54 -16.92
CA LEU A 163 -16.56 3.05 -15.57
C LEU A 163 -17.62 2.22 -14.81
N PRO A 164 -17.40 1.92 -13.54
CA PRO A 164 -18.41 1.27 -12.72
C PRO A 164 -19.63 2.18 -12.51
N VAL A 165 -20.78 1.60 -12.26
CA VAL A 165 -21.95 2.36 -11.77
C VAL A 165 -21.57 3.03 -10.46
N PRO A 166 -21.69 4.36 -10.34
CA PRO A 166 -21.35 5.04 -9.10
C PRO A 166 -22.33 4.65 -7.99
N MET A 167 -21.80 4.28 -6.84
CA MET A 167 -22.60 4.15 -5.62
C MET A 167 -22.37 5.37 -4.74
N MET A 168 -23.44 5.95 -4.23
CA MET A 168 -23.38 7.13 -3.39
C MET A 168 -24.06 6.85 -2.05
N ASN A 169 -23.31 7.04 -0.97
CA ASN A 169 -23.87 6.99 0.38
C ASN A 169 -24.60 8.31 0.67
N ILE A 170 -25.89 8.23 0.99
CA ILE A 170 -26.75 9.40 1.23
C ILE A 170 -27.16 9.57 2.70
N LEU A 171 -27.03 8.51 3.51
CA LEU A 171 -27.32 8.53 4.94
C LEU A 171 -26.42 7.53 5.66
N ASN A 172 -25.83 7.98 6.76
CA ASN A 172 -25.01 7.16 7.64
C ASN A 172 -25.67 6.95 9.01
N GLY A 173 -25.42 5.78 9.61
CA GLY A 173 -25.76 5.44 10.97
C GLY A 173 -24.75 4.45 11.57
N GLY A 174 -25.10 3.73 12.60
CA GLY A 174 -24.25 2.78 13.27
C GLY A 174 -22.91 3.40 13.68
N SER A 175 -21.78 2.75 13.34
CA SER A 175 -20.45 3.24 13.65
C SER A 175 -19.95 4.37 12.73
N HIS A 176 -20.68 4.71 11.68
CA HIS A 176 -20.28 5.73 10.70
C HIS A 176 -20.86 7.13 10.98
N ALA A 177 -21.77 7.26 11.93
CA ALA A 177 -22.35 8.54 12.33
C ALA A 177 -22.77 8.53 13.81
N ASP A 178 -22.65 9.68 14.47
CA ASP A 178 -23.21 9.90 15.80
C ASP A 178 -24.72 10.18 15.66
N SER A 179 -25.48 9.12 15.52
CA SER A 179 -26.94 9.16 15.34
C SER A 179 -27.61 7.95 16.01
N ASN A 180 -28.93 7.98 16.12
CA ASN A 180 -29.74 6.88 16.62
C ASN A 180 -30.25 5.92 15.53
N VAL A 181 -29.63 5.98 14.33
CA VAL A 181 -29.92 5.06 13.22
C VAL A 181 -29.01 3.85 13.32
N ASP A 182 -29.56 2.66 13.47
CA ASP A 182 -28.80 1.41 13.64
C ASP A 182 -28.18 0.92 12.33
N ILE A 183 -28.76 1.28 11.17
CA ILE A 183 -28.24 0.88 9.86
C ILE A 183 -27.08 1.78 9.50
N GLN A 184 -25.93 1.15 9.20
CA GLN A 184 -24.64 1.84 9.02
C GLN A 184 -24.62 2.76 7.79
N GLU A 185 -25.19 2.31 6.66
CA GLU A 185 -25.15 3.04 5.39
C GLU A 185 -26.43 2.81 4.56
N PHE A 186 -26.87 3.87 3.89
CA PHE A 186 -27.90 3.83 2.87
C PHE A 186 -27.31 4.37 1.57
N MET A 187 -27.15 3.50 0.59
CA MET A 187 -26.56 3.83 -0.69
C MET A 187 -27.59 3.87 -1.80
N ILE A 188 -27.37 4.74 -2.79
CA ILE A 188 -28.05 4.72 -4.07
C ILE A 188 -27.07 4.31 -5.17
N ALA A 189 -27.55 3.55 -6.14
CA ALA A 189 -26.85 3.20 -7.37
C ALA A 189 -27.73 3.63 -8.55
N PRO A 190 -27.46 4.77 -9.22
CA PRO A 190 -28.24 5.22 -10.36
C PRO A 190 -27.95 4.31 -11.57
N ILE A 191 -28.87 3.43 -11.85
CA ILE A 191 -28.86 2.55 -13.01
C ILE A 191 -29.79 3.20 -14.03
N GLY A 192 -29.22 3.75 -15.11
CA GLY A 192 -29.94 4.41 -16.18
C GLY A 192 -30.63 3.44 -17.14
#